data_1121859eaa98147fdc4242efccc264dd
#
_entry.id   1121859eaa98147fdc4242efccc264dd
#
_cell.length_a   1.000
_cell.length_b   1.000
_cell.length_c   1.000
_cell.angle_alpha   90.00
_cell.angle_beta   90.00
_cell.angle_gamma   90.00
#
_symmetry.space_group_name_H-M   'P 1'
#
loop_
_entity.id
_entity.type
_entity.pdbx_description
1 polymer ?
#
loop_
_entity_poly.entity_id
_entity_poly.type
_entity_poly.pdbx_seq_one_letter_code
_entity_poly.pdbx_strand_id
1 'polypeptide(L)'
;IRDRFPSWETLPHERLSPRSDTVGARLEVLRRLTHPGEHDRAGLRVVVAPVRSVLQPLVAGLGDLEPVSLRVGEERDFDGVVEALAAAAYARVDMVTKRGEFAVRGGLIDVFAPTADHPVRIEFFGDEVEQMRWFSIADQRSLEDTSADGTGHPESLVAPPCRELLIDEAVRERARRLVPQMPAAADMLDRIAEGVAVEGMESLSPLLAESMTSLVELLPAGSLTLLVEPERIRGRADDLLATNEEFLQAAWAGAAHGAQAPVDVGGAEARADVDDQAAAGGFLTTAQLREQVLEAGQGFWSTTSLHSADTGDEADGAELAEADALRSQLSAPMSFGGDMSAFVARIRARLDDGWCALVLTDGPGSARRLAELFSEEGVTAATFSGAAPA
;
A
#
# COMPACT_ATOMS: atom_id res chain seq x y z
N ILE A 1 11.96 -2.18 -11.09
CA ILE A 1 10.83 -1.29 -10.85
C ILE A 1 10.56 -1.29 -9.36
N ARG A 2 10.23 -0.12 -8.79
CA ARG A 2 9.94 0.06 -7.36
C ARG A 2 8.49 0.50 -7.19
N ASP A 3 7.81 -0.02 -6.17
CA ASP A 3 6.49 0.44 -5.78
C ASP A 3 6.44 0.82 -4.30
N ARG A 4 5.47 1.65 -3.96
CA ARG A 4 5.20 2.07 -2.59
C ARG A 4 4.03 1.28 -2.04
N PHE A 5 4.24 0.67 -0.87
CA PHE A 5 3.19 0.01 -0.12
C PHE A 5 2.72 0.95 1.01
N PRO A 6 1.64 1.70 0.83
CA PRO A 6 1.22 2.71 1.79
C PRO A 6 0.65 2.08 3.07
N SER A 7 0.65 2.85 4.17
CA SER A 7 -0.08 2.49 5.39
C SER A 7 -1.52 2.97 5.30
N TRP A 8 -2.43 2.30 6.02
CA TRP A 8 -3.76 2.85 6.28
C TRP A 8 -3.67 4.19 7.00
N GLU A 9 -4.64 5.06 6.78
CA GLU A 9 -4.79 6.32 7.50
C GLU A 9 -5.37 6.10 8.90
N THR A 10 -6.12 5.00 9.09
CA THR A 10 -6.85 4.62 10.29
C THR A 10 -6.05 3.65 11.17
N LEU A 11 -6.33 3.60 12.46
CA LEU A 11 -5.79 2.58 13.37
C LEU A 11 -6.64 1.30 13.30
N PRO A 12 -6.05 0.12 13.61
CA PRO A 12 -6.77 -1.16 13.51
C PRO A 12 -8.07 -1.26 14.31
N HIS A 13 -8.17 -0.57 15.45
CA HIS A 13 -9.35 -0.59 16.32
C HIS A 13 -10.32 0.59 16.06
N GLU A 14 -9.99 1.50 15.16
CA GLU A 14 -10.89 2.59 14.78
C GLU A 14 -12.08 2.05 13.97
N ARG A 15 -13.25 2.64 14.21
CA ARG A 15 -14.45 2.34 13.43
C ARG A 15 -14.49 3.15 12.12
N LEU A 16 -13.34 3.26 11.47
CA LEU A 16 -13.15 3.93 10.19
C LEU A 16 -12.46 2.98 9.23
N SER A 17 -12.95 2.94 8.02
CA SER A 17 -12.32 2.16 6.95
C SER A 17 -11.17 2.94 6.30
N PRO A 18 -10.12 2.27 5.86
CA PRO A 18 -9.10 2.91 5.03
C PRO A 18 -9.71 3.39 3.71
N ARG A 19 -9.10 4.41 3.13
CA ARG A 19 -9.55 4.96 1.85
C ARG A 19 -9.35 3.95 0.72
N SER A 20 -10.29 3.93 -0.23
CA SER A 20 -10.24 3.01 -1.37
C SER A 20 -8.97 3.18 -2.23
N ASP A 21 -8.45 4.41 -2.39
CA ASP A 21 -7.19 4.66 -3.11
C ASP A 21 -5.97 4.05 -2.40
N THR A 22 -5.91 4.11 -1.08
CA THR A 22 -4.89 3.43 -0.27
C THR A 22 -5.00 1.91 -0.40
N VAL A 23 -6.21 1.37 -0.26
CA VAL A 23 -6.47 -0.06 -0.44
C VAL A 23 -6.06 -0.51 -1.84
N GLY A 24 -6.49 0.18 -2.89
CA GLY A 24 -6.15 -0.15 -4.27
C GLY A 24 -4.65 -0.17 -4.53
N ALA A 25 -3.92 0.84 -4.03
CA ALA A 25 -2.46 0.89 -4.14
C ALA A 25 -1.77 -0.28 -3.42
N ARG A 26 -2.29 -0.72 -2.26
CA ARG A 26 -1.78 -1.88 -1.53
C ARG A 26 -2.06 -3.18 -2.28
N LEU A 27 -3.29 -3.38 -2.75
CA LEU A 27 -3.69 -4.57 -3.51
C LEU A 27 -2.89 -4.70 -4.81
N GLU A 28 -2.59 -3.60 -5.49
CA GLU A 28 -1.75 -3.61 -6.69
C GLU A 28 -0.34 -4.14 -6.40
N VAL A 29 0.30 -3.66 -5.31
CA VAL A 29 1.62 -4.16 -4.90
C VAL A 29 1.56 -5.64 -4.52
N LEU A 30 0.54 -6.06 -3.74
CA LEU A 30 0.38 -7.45 -3.31
C LEU A 30 0.16 -8.36 -4.51
N ARG A 31 -0.70 -7.99 -5.47
CA ARG A 31 -0.92 -8.77 -6.69
C ARG A 31 0.35 -8.94 -7.53
N ARG A 32 1.15 -7.87 -7.65
CA ARG A 32 2.43 -7.94 -8.37
C ARG A 32 3.47 -8.81 -7.65
N LEU A 33 3.39 -8.97 -6.34
CA LEU A 33 4.23 -9.89 -5.58
C LEU A 33 3.80 -11.34 -5.78
N THR A 34 2.49 -11.62 -5.74
CA THR A 34 1.95 -12.98 -5.86
C THR A 34 1.84 -13.44 -7.32
N HIS A 35 1.61 -12.52 -8.28
CA HIS A 35 1.46 -12.80 -9.71
C HIS A 35 2.47 -12.02 -10.57
N PRO A 36 3.77 -12.25 -10.44
CA PRO A 36 4.81 -11.45 -11.11
C PRO A 36 4.80 -11.53 -12.65
N GLY A 37 4.07 -12.48 -13.21
CA GLY A 37 3.97 -12.67 -14.68
C GLY A 37 2.84 -11.90 -15.37
N GLU A 38 1.89 -11.34 -14.62
CA GLU A 38 0.69 -10.74 -15.23
C GLU A 38 0.90 -9.32 -15.78
N HIS A 39 1.78 -8.53 -15.17
CA HIS A 39 1.81 -7.09 -15.40
C HIS A 39 3.06 -6.53 -16.08
N ASP A 40 4.20 -7.22 -16.03
CA ASP A 40 5.42 -6.67 -16.62
C ASP A 40 6.53 -7.74 -16.75
N ARG A 41 7.30 -7.69 -17.85
CA ARG A 41 8.45 -8.56 -18.05
C ARG A 41 9.57 -8.37 -17.01
N ALA A 42 9.59 -7.24 -16.32
CA ALA A 42 10.66 -6.90 -15.38
C ALA A 42 10.36 -7.30 -13.93
N GLY A 43 9.12 -7.61 -13.57
CA GLY A 43 8.68 -7.91 -12.20
C GLY A 43 8.91 -6.76 -11.21
N LEU A 44 8.34 -6.88 -10.03
CA LEU A 44 8.56 -5.96 -8.91
C LEU A 44 9.88 -6.32 -8.21
N ARG A 45 10.83 -5.39 -8.12
CA ARG A 45 12.15 -5.63 -7.53
C ARG A 45 12.37 -4.94 -6.20
N VAL A 46 11.68 -3.84 -5.96
CA VAL A 46 11.82 -3.05 -4.75
C VAL A 46 10.45 -2.59 -4.27
N VAL A 47 10.12 -2.93 -3.04
CA VAL A 47 8.95 -2.41 -2.32
C VAL A 47 9.45 -1.43 -1.28
N VAL A 48 8.93 -0.22 -1.30
CA VAL A 48 9.21 0.81 -0.27
C VAL A 48 7.98 0.95 0.61
N ALA A 49 8.13 0.63 1.88
CA ALA A 49 7.03 0.61 2.84
C ALA A 49 7.38 1.40 4.11
N PRO A 50 6.49 2.26 4.62
CA PRO A 50 6.67 2.85 5.94
C PRO A 50 6.53 1.78 7.03
N VAL A 51 7.19 1.96 8.16
CA VAL A 51 7.19 0.99 9.26
C VAL A 51 5.77 0.58 9.67
N ARG A 52 4.83 1.52 9.70
CA ARG A 52 3.43 1.25 10.06
C ARG A 52 2.78 0.22 9.15
N SER A 53 2.98 0.27 7.83
CA SER A 53 2.38 -0.68 6.91
C SER A 53 3.04 -2.06 6.95
N VAL A 54 4.32 -2.13 7.35
CA VAL A 54 5.04 -3.39 7.49
C VAL A 54 4.65 -4.13 8.77
N LEU A 55 4.44 -3.38 9.86
CA LEU A 55 4.03 -3.96 11.15
C LEU A 55 2.54 -4.29 11.23
N GLN A 56 1.74 -3.82 10.28
CA GLN A 56 0.31 -4.10 10.23
C GLN A 56 0.05 -5.46 9.59
N PRO A 57 -0.61 -6.40 10.31
CA PRO A 57 -1.04 -7.65 9.70
C PRO A 57 -2.00 -7.44 8.53
N LEU A 58 -1.97 -8.33 7.56
CA LEU A 58 -2.77 -8.33 6.35
C LEU A 58 -3.72 -9.53 6.36
N VAL A 59 -4.87 -9.40 5.75
CA VAL A 59 -5.70 -10.56 5.42
C VAL A 59 -4.92 -11.42 4.42
N ALA A 60 -4.85 -12.72 4.66
CA ALA A 60 -4.20 -13.64 3.72
C ALA A 60 -4.99 -13.72 2.39
N GLY A 61 -4.26 -13.91 1.28
CA GLY A 61 -4.87 -14.03 -0.05
C GLY A 61 -5.22 -12.70 -0.72
N LEU A 62 -4.90 -11.53 -0.13
CA LEU A 62 -5.18 -10.23 -0.76
C LEU A 62 -4.55 -10.06 -2.14
N GLY A 63 -3.38 -10.65 -2.37
CA GLY A 63 -2.72 -10.62 -3.67
C GLY A 63 -3.41 -11.46 -4.74
N ASP A 64 -4.28 -12.39 -4.35
CA ASP A 64 -5.03 -13.28 -5.24
C ASP A 64 -6.42 -12.72 -5.59
N LEU A 65 -6.84 -11.61 -4.97
CA LEU A 65 -8.10 -10.96 -5.30
C LEU A 65 -8.08 -10.47 -6.75
N GLU A 66 -9.01 -10.98 -7.55
CA GLU A 66 -9.09 -10.60 -8.95
C GLU A 66 -9.76 -9.23 -9.13
N PRO A 67 -9.15 -8.30 -9.88
CA PRO A 67 -9.79 -7.05 -10.23
C PRO A 67 -10.93 -7.30 -11.24
N VAL A 68 -11.97 -6.49 -11.20
CA VAL A 68 -12.94 -6.44 -12.28
C VAL A 68 -12.25 -5.85 -13.51
N SER A 69 -12.10 -6.68 -14.54
CA SER A 69 -11.40 -6.30 -15.77
C SER A 69 -12.34 -6.35 -16.96
N LEU A 70 -12.31 -5.31 -17.77
CA LEU A 70 -13.12 -5.17 -19.00
C LEU A 70 -12.26 -4.66 -20.15
N ARG A 71 -12.59 -5.08 -21.37
CA ARG A 71 -11.97 -4.58 -22.60
C ARG A 71 -13.01 -4.19 -23.62
N VAL A 72 -12.72 -3.18 -24.42
CA VAL A 72 -13.54 -2.81 -25.57
C VAL A 72 -13.61 -3.96 -26.56
N GLY A 73 -14.81 -4.29 -27.02
CA GLY A 73 -15.10 -5.40 -27.94
C GLY A 73 -15.25 -6.77 -27.27
N GLU A 74 -15.16 -6.88 -25.94
CA GLU A 74 -15.45 -8.17 -25.28
C GLU A 74 -16.93 -8.32 -24.92
N GLU A 75 -17.41 -9.55 -24.95
CA GLU A 75 -18.75 -9.92 -24.44
C GLU A 75 -18.69 -10.20 -22.95
N ARG A 76 -19.44 -9.43 -22.17
CA ARG A 76 -19.54 -9.56 -20.70
C ARG A 76 -20.97 -9.28 -20.28
N ASP A 77 -21.55 -10.19 -19.54
CA ASP A 77 -22.88 -10.01 -18.96
C ASP A 77 -22.94 -8.72 -18.14
N PHE A 78 -23.82 -7.80 -18.56
CA PHE A 78 -23.94 -6.47 -17.96
C PHE A 78 -24.28 -6.53 -16.48
N ASP A 79 -25.25 -7.37 -16.09
CA ASP A 79 -25.67 -7.52 -14.70
C ASP A 79 -24.57 -8.21 -13.87
N GLY A 80 -23.85 -9.16 -14.47
CA GLY A 80 -22.69 -9.80 -13.85
C GLY A 80 -21.54 -8.81 -13.56
N VAL A 81 -21.31 -7.81 -14.41
CA VAL A 81 -20.34 -6.74 -14.14
C VAL A 81 -20.79 -5.87 -12.97
N VAL A 82 -22.08 -5.53 -12.89
CA VAL A 82 -22.65 -4.75 -11.78
C VAL A 82 -22.50 -5.52 -10.46
N GLU A 83 -22.80 -6.83 -10.46
CA GLU A 83 -22.63 -7.70 -9.30
C GLU A 83 -21.15 -7.82 -8.90
N ALA A 84 -20.24 -7.98 -9.85
CA ALA A 84 -18.80 -8.07 -9.59
C ALA A 84 -18.24 -6.78 -8.97
N LEU A 85 -18.68 -5.60 -9.44
CA LEU A 85 -18.30 -4.32 -8.83
C LEU A 85 -18.82 -4.20 -7.39
N ALA A 86 -20.06 -4.61 -7.14
CA ALA A 86 -20.62 -4.63 -5.80
C ALA A 86 -19.87 -5.61 -4.88
N ALA A 87 -19.55 -6.82 -5.36
CA ALA A 87 -18.75 -7.81 -4.63
C ALA A 87 -17.33 -7.33 -4.35
N ALA A 88 -16.73 -6.52 -5.25
CA ALA A 88 -15.44 -5.85 -5.07
C ALA A 88 -15.52 -4.61 -4.15
N ALA A 89 -16.64 -4.43 -3.46
CA ALA A 89 -16.94 -3.38 -2.49
C ALA A 89 -16.94 -1.95 -3.07
N TYR A 90 -17.27 -1.79 -4.36
CA TYR A 90 -17.60 -0.48 -4.91
C TYR A 90 -18.96 -0.01 -4.40
N ALA A 91 -19.04 1.25 -4.02
CA ALA A 91 -20.30 1.88 -3.60
C ALA A 91 -21.14 2.24 -4.83
N ARG A 92 -22.36 1.68 -4.93
CA ARG A 92 -23.31 2.07 -5.97
C ARG A 92 -23.94 3.41 -5.63
N VAL A 93 -23.80 4.37 -6.52
CA VAL A 93 -24.29 5.76 -6.39
C VAL A 93 -25.07 6.22 -7.62
N ASP A 94 -25.81 7.31 -7.49
CA ASP A 94 -26.49 7.91 -8.65
C ASP A 94 -25.50 8.62 -9.58
N MET A 95 -24.43 9.18 -9.03
CA MET A 95 -23.40 9.91 -9.77
C MET A 95 -22.04 9.71 -9.12
N VAL A 96 -21.07 9.26 -9.91
CA VAL A 96 -19.69 8.98 -9.46
C VAL A 96 -18.96 10.28 -9.18
N THR A 97 -18.42 10.41 -7.97
CA THR A 97 -17.66 11.58 -7.49
C THR A 97 -16.36 11.22 -6.79
N LYS A 98 -16.22 9.98 -6.32
CA LYS A 98 -15.06 9.51 -5.56
C LYS A 98 -14.55 8.17 -6.10
N ARG A 99 -13.26 7.90 -5.86
CA ARG A 99 -12.69 6.57 -6.08
C ARG A 99 -13.43 5.52 -5.26
N GLY A 100 -13.68 4.35 -5.85
CA GLY A 100 -14.45 3.28 -5.24
C GLY A 100 -15.97 3.41 -5.41
N GLU A 101 -16.43 4.33 -6.25
CA GLU A 101 -17.85 4.46 -6.61
C GLU A 101 -18.11 3.97 -8.02
N PHE A 102 -19.34 3.45 -8.24
CA PHE A 102 -19.86 3.19 -9.58
C PHE A 102 -21.33 3.59 -9.70
N ALA A 103 -21.76 3.92 -10.91
CA ALA A 103 -23.13 4.27 -11.22
C ALA A 103 -23.61 3.52 -12.47
N VAL A 104 -24.90 3.17 -12.49
CA VAL A 104 -25.53 2.47 -13.61
C VAL A 104 -26.68 3.30 -14.16
N ARG A 105 -26.67 3.57 -15.48
CA ARG A 105 -27.71 4.35 -16.17
C ARG A 105 -28.02 3.75 -17.53
N GLY A 106 -29.10 2.99 -17.64
CA GLY A 106 -29.42 2.26 -18.86
C GLY A 106 -28.29 1.29 -19.21
N GLY A 107 -27.73 1.36 -20.40
CA GLY A 107 -26.59 0.55 -20.85
C GLY A 107 -25.23 1.14 -20.51
N LEU A 108 -25.13 2.08 -19.55
CA LEU A 108 -23.89 2.74 -19.16
C LEU A 108 -23.50 2.33 -17.75
N ILE A 109 -22.23 2.03 -17.55
CA ILE A 109 -21.61 1.88 -16.24
C ILE A 109 -20.49 2.91 -16.10
N ASP A 110 -20.62 3.82 -15.15
CA ASP A 110 -19.56 4.75 -14.74
C ASP A 110 -18.80 4.14 -13.57
N VAL A 111 -17.48 4.03 -13.63
CA VAL A 111 -16.63 3.46 -12.58
C VAL A 111 -15.46 4.35 -12.27
N PHE A 112 -15.19 4.62 -10.99
CA PHE A 112 -13.96 5.27 -10.57
C PHE A 112 -13.09 4.29 -9.79
N ALA A 113 -12.19 3.62 -10.50
CA ALA A 113 -11.28 2.66 -9.88
C ALA A 113 -10.35 3.33 -8.86
N PRO A 114 -9.98 2.64 -7.76
CA PRO A 114 -9.13 3.18 -6.69
C PRO A 114 -7.80 3.76 -7.15
N THR A 115 -7.18 3.15 -8.15
CA THR A 115 -5.84 3.52 -8.66
C THR A 115 -5.89 4.41 -9.91
N ALA A 116 -7.08 4.72 -10.43
CA ALA A 116 -7.23 5.53 -11.62
C ALA A 116 -7.18 7.04 -11.33
N ASP A 117 -6.68 7.84 -12.27
CA ASP A 117 -6.69 9.29 -12.16
C ASP A 117 -8.05 9.91 -12.53
N HIS A 118 -8.78 9.26 -13.43
CA HIS A 118 -10.10 9.66 -13.89
C HIS A 118 -11.07 8.47 -13.87
N PRO A 119 -12.36 8.72 -13.65
CA PRO A 119 -13.38 7.67 -13.82
C PRO A 119 -13.59 7.34 -15.29
N VAL A 120 -14.03 6.11 -15.54
CA VAL A 120 -14.31 5.57 -16.86
C VAL A 120 -15.82 5.40 -17.02
N ARG A 121 -16.35 5.87 -18.12
CA ARG A 121 -17.71 5.56 -18.62
C ARG A 121 -17.59 4.43 -19.61
N ILE A 122 -18.34 3.35 -19.38
CA ILE A 122 -18.38 2.14 -20.18
C ILE A 122 -19.75 2.05 -20.82
N GLU A 123 -19.79 2.01 -22.15
CA GLU A 123 -21.01 1.85 -22.92
C GLU A 123 -21.16 0.39 -23.33
N PHE A 124 -22.34 -0.17 -23.06
CA PHE A 124 -22.70 -1.53 -23.44
C PHE A 124 -23.77 -1.52 -24.52
N PHE A 125 -23.60 -2.38 -25.52
CA PHE A 125 -24.63 -2.72 -26.47
C PHE A 125 -25.02 -4.19 -26.25
N GLY A 126 -26.12 -4.43 -25.52
CA GLY A 126 -26.39 -5.75 -24.97
C GLY A 126 -25.30 -6.12 -23.95
N ASP A 127 -24.64 -7.24 -24.18
CA ASP A 127 -23.52 -7.73 -23.35
C ASP A 127 -22.15 -7.40 -23.94
N GLU A 128 -22.08 -6.66 -25.06
CA GLU A 128 -20.82 -6.24 -25.65
C GLU A 128 -20.39 -4.88 -25.07
N VAL A 129 -19.12 -4.79 -24.65
CA VAL A 129 -18.48 -3.52 -24.27
C VAL A 129 -18.16 -2.74 -25.55
N GLU A 130 -19.05 -1.81 -25.94
CA GLU A 130 -18.93 -1.07 -27.21
C GLU A 130 -17.81 -0.02 -27.14
N GLN A 131 -17.75 0.72 -26.03
CA GLN A 131 -16.80 1.83 -25.88
C GLN A 131 -16.50 2.14 -24.43
N MET A 132 -15.29 2.67 -24.17
CA MET A 132 -14.89 3.27 -22.90
C MET A 132 -14.40 4.68 -23.10
N ARG A 133 -14.70 5.58 -22.14
CA ARG A 133 -14.26 6.99 -22.17
C ARG A 133 -13.91 7.46 -20.78
N TRP A 134 -12.82 8.23 -20.67
CA TRP A 134 -12.57 9.01 -19.47
C TRP A 134 -13.58 10.14 -19.35
N PHE A 135 -13.98 10.49 -18.12
CA PHE A 135 -14.83 11.66 -17.89
C PHE A 135 -14.39 12.44 -16.64
N SER A 136 -14.80 13.71 -16.60
CA SER A 136 -14.56 14.61 -15.48
C SER A 136 -15.64 14.47 -14.43
N ILE A 137 -15.25 14.34 -13.16
CA ILE A 137 -16.20 14.32 -12.04
C ILE A 137 -16.90 15.67 -11.81
N ALA A 138 -16.28 16.77 -12.24
CA ALA A 138 -16.79 18.12 -11.98
C ALA A 138 -18.04 18.46 -12.82
N ASP A 139 -18.08 18.02 -14.07
CA ASP A 139 -19.15 18.33 -15.01
C ASP A 139 -19.73 17.10 -15.71
N GLN A 140 -19.24 15.90 -15.38
CA GLN A 140 -19.69 14.61 -15.91
C GLN A 140 -19.52 14.46 -17.43
N ARG A 141 -18.69 15.30 -18.05
CA ARG A 141 -18.42 15.27 -19.49
C ARG A 141 -17.24 14.38 -19.80
N SER A 142 -17.30 13.72 -20.95
CA SER A 142 -16.15 12.98 -21.48
C SER A 142 -14.97 13.93 -21.65
N LEU A 143 -13.79 13.47 -21.24
CA LEU A 143 -12.53 14.17 -21.45
C LEU A 143 -12.13 13.96 -22.92
N GLU A 144 -11.96 15.05 -23.64
CA GLU A 144 -11.39 15.01 -24.99
C GLU A 144 -9.87 14.87 -24.83
N ASP A 145 -9.29 13.82 -25.44
CA ASP A 145 -7.85 13.57 -25.61
C ASP A 145 -6.91 14.11 -24.49
N THR A 146 -6.94 13.49 -23.32
CA THR A 146 -6.03 13.86 -22.22
C THR A 146 -4.99 12.80 -21.85
N SER A 147 -4.79 11.80 -22.69
CA SER A 147 -3.65 10.90 -22.47
C SER A 147 -2.34 11.58 -22.89
N ALA A 148 -1.36 11.59 -21.99
CA ALA A 148 0.01 12.10 -22.26
C ALA A 148 0.71 11.37 -23.43
N ASP A 149 0.12 10.26 -23.90
CA ASP A 149 0.58 9.39 -24.99
C ASP A 149 -0.28 9.49 -26.27
N GLY A 150 -1.30 10.38 -26.30
CA GLY A 150 -2.12 10.64 -27.49
C GLY A 150 -3.17 9.58 -27.82
N THR A 151 -3.45 8.63 -26.93
CA THR A 151 -4.49 7.59 -27.12
C THR A 151 -5.76 7.95 -26.35
N GLY A 152 -6.62 8.77 -26.92
CA GLY A 152 -7.76 9.47 -26.30
C GLY A 152 -8.82 8.64 -25.56
N HIS A 153 -8.85 7.32 -25.66
CA HIS A 153 -9.87 6.47 -25.02
C HIS A 153 -9.24 5.26 -24.37
N PRO A 154 -9.66 4.88 -23.14
CA PRO A 154 -9.19 3.64 -22.54
C PRO A 154 -9.73 2.44 -23.32
N GLU A 155 -8.86 1.53 -23.72
CA GLU A 155 -9.22 0.26 -24.34
C GLU A 155 -9.58 -0.82 -23.32
N SER A 156 -9.23 -0.61 -22.05
CA SER A 156 -9.50 -1.53 -20.95
C SER A 156 -9.66 -0.81 -19.62
N LEU A 157 -10.43 -1.43 -18.74
CA LEU A 157 -10.54 -1.09 -17.31
C LEU A 157 -9.95 -2.22 -16.49
N VAL A 158 -9.17 -1.87 -15.47
CA VAL A 158 -8.77 -2.76 -14.38
C VAL A 158 -9.18 -2.09 -13.07
N ALA A 159 -10.14 -2.68 -12.38
CA ALA A 159 -10.78 -2.11 -11.20
C ALA A 159 -10.54 -3.04 -9.99
N PRO A 160 -9.45 -2.83 -9.21
CA PRO A 160 -9.18 -3.63 -8.02
C PRO A 160 -10.25 -3.42 -6.95
N PRO A 161 -10.42 -4.37 -5.99
CA PRO A 161 -11.33 -4.18 -4.89
C PRO A 161 -11.08 -2.91 -4.08
N CYS A 162 -12.13 -2.39 -3.47
CA CYS A 162 -12.11 -1.16 -2.67
C CYS A 162 -11.84 -1.40 -1.18
N ARG A 163 -11.81 -2.66 -0.73
CA ARG A 163 -11.59 -3.08 0.66
C ARG A 163 -10.65 -4.28 0.73
N GLU A 164 -9.90 -4.40 1.83
CA GLU A 164 -9.05 -5.55 2.12
C GLU A 164 -9.82 -6.70 2.80
N LEU A 165 -11.03 -6.46 3.29
CA LEU A 165 -11.95 -7.47 3.76
C LEU A 165 -13.20 -7.43 2.88
N LEU A 166 -13.39 -8.44 2.03
CA LEU A 166 -14.59 -8.62 1.21
C LEU A 166 -15.60 -9.51 1.93
N ILE A 167 -16.88 -9.21 1.77
CA ILE A 167 -17.96 -9.95 2.44
C ILE A 167 -18.40 -11.10 1.54
N ASP A 168 -17.69 -12.21 1.61
CA ASP A 168 -18.10 -13.49 1.03
C ASP A 168 -18.98 -14.29 2.01
N GLU A 169 -19.43 -15.49 1.61
CA GLU A 169 -20.24 -16.33 2.47
C GLU A 169 -19.48 -16.83 3.71
N ALA A 170 -18.18 -17.04 3.61
CA ALA A 170 -17.36 -17.46 4.75
C ALA A 170 -17.24 -16.36 5.80
N VAL A 171 -17.03 -15.11 5.38
CA VAL A 171 -17.03 -13.92 6.24
C VAL A 171 -18.40 -13.73 6.90
N ARG A 172 -19.50 -13.86 6.14
CA ARG A 172 -20.88 -13.77 6.66
C ARG A 172 -21.15 -14.82 7.73
N GLU A 173 -20.74 -16.05 7.50
CA GLU A 173 -20.93 -17.15 8.45
C GLU A 173 -20.10 -16.97 9.72
N ARG A 174 -18.85 -16.47 9.61
CA ARG A 174 -18.05 -16.12 10.78
C ARG A 174 -18.69 -14.96 11.57
N ALA A 175 -19.19 -13.94 10.88
CA ALA A 175 -19.90 -12.84 11.51
C ALA A 175 -21.11 -13.33 12.32
N ARG A 176 -21.97 -14.20 11.74
CA ARG A 176 -23.12 -14.80 12.46
C ARG A 176 -22.71 -15.51 13.75
N ARG A 177 -21.60 -16.25 13.71
CA ARG A 177 -21.10 -16.97 14.88
C ARG A 177 -20.55 -16.05 15.98
N LEU A 178 -20.00 -14.89 15.58
CA LEU A 178 -19.40 -13.93 16.50
C LEU A 178 -20.41 -13.00 17.18
N VAL A 179 -21.61 -12.80 16.61
CA VAL A 179 -22.66 -11.93 17.18
C VAL A 179 -22.89 -12.20 18.67
N PRO A 180 -23.18 -13.46 19.13
CA PRO A 180 -23.41 -13.70 20.55
C PRO A 180 -22.15 -13.59 21.42
N GLN A 181 -20.96 -13.64 20.85
CA GLN A 181 -19.68 -13.60 21.55
C GLN A 181 -19.18 -12.16 21.75
N MET A 182 -19.60 -11.23 20.90
CA MET A 182 -19.13 -9.85 20.89
C MET A 182 -20.28 -8.84 20.93
N PRO A 183 -20.96 -8.67 22.08
CA PRO A 183 -22.10 -7.76 22.18
C PRO A 183 -21.78 -6.31 21.81
N ALA A 184 -20.54 -5.86 22.04
CA ALA A 184 -20.08 -4.51 21.69
C ALA A 184 -19.98 -4.27 20.17
N ALA A 185 -19.88 -5.32 19.38
CA ALA A 185 -19.81 -5.30 17.91
C ALA A 185 -21.02 -5.94 17.23
N ALA A 186 -22.04 -6.35 18.00
CA ALA A 186 -23.17 -7.13 17.49
C ALA A 186 -23.86 -6.46 16.30
N ASP A 187 -24.20 -5.18 16.39
CA ASP A 187 -24.86 -4.44 15.30
C ASP A 187 -24.02 -4.42 14.01
N MET A 188 -22.68 -4.34 14.13
CA MET A 188 -21.77 -4.39 12.98
C MET A 188 -21.71 -5.79 12.41
N LEU A 189 -21.57 -6.80 13.26
CA LEU A 189 -21.52 -8.22 12.86
C LEU A 189 -22.82 -8.69 12.22
N ASP A 190 -23.98 -8.28 12.72
CA ASP A 190 -25.30 -8.59 12.15
C ASP A 190 -25.39 -8.05 10.71
N ARG A 191 -24.99 -6.82 10.48
CA ARG A 191 -24.99 -6.23 9.13
C ARG A 191 -24.03 -6.94 8.18
N ILE A 192 -22.83 -7.28 8.66
CA ILE A 192 -21.85 -8.07 7.87
C ILE A 192 -22.45 -9.45 7.55
N ALA A 193 -23.10 -10.10 8.51
CA ALA A 193 -23.79 -11.38 8.31
C ALA A 193 -24.91 -11.31 7.27
N GLU A 194 -25.56 -10.16 7.12
CA GLU A 194 -26.53 -9.87 6.07
C GLU A 194 -25.87 -9.52 4.71
N GLY A 195 -24.55 -9.38 4.65
CA GLY A 195 -23.82 -9.03 3.43
C GLY A 195 -23.66 -7.52 3.23
N VAL A 196 -23.92 -6.73 4.26
CA VAL A 196 -23.83 -5.26 4.20
C VAL A 196 -22.47 -4.79 4.70
N ALA A 197 -21.70 -4.14 3.85
CA ALA A 197 -20.44 -3.51 4.23
C ALA A 197 -20.69 -2.36 5.22
N VAL A 198 -19.90 -2.33 6.28
CA VAL A 198 -19.99 -1.35 7.37
C VAL A 198 -18.68 -0.60 7.48
N GLU A 199 -18.78 0.69 7.83
CA GLU A 199 -17.60 1.51 8.10
C GLU A 199 -16.82 0.94 9.29
N GLY A 200 -15.51 0.78 9.12
CA GLY A 200 -14.61 0.25 10.15
C GLY A 200 -14.65 -1.27 10.34
N MET A 201 -15.32 -2.03 9.44
CA MET A 201 -15.35 -3.48 9.54
C MET A 201 -13.96 -4.13 9.43
N GLU A 202 -12.99 -3.42 8.89
CA GLU A 202 -11.60 -3.87 8.79
C GLU A 202 -10.96 -4.11 10.16
N SER A 203 -11.46 -3.46 11.21
CA SER A 203 -11.05 -3.73 12.60
C SER A 203 -11.38 -5.16 13.06
N LEU A 204 -12.33 -5.82 12.42
CA LEU A 204 -12.70 -7.21 12.67
C LEU A 204 -11.97 -8.21 11.75
N SER A 205 -11.07 -7.75 10.87
CA SER A 205 -10.37 -8.64 9.93
C SER A 205 -9.72 -9.85 10.60
N PRO A 206 -9.04 -9.73 11.77
CA PRO A 206 -8.43 -10.88 12.42
C PRO A 206 -9.41 -11.99 12.85
N LEU A 207 -10.69 -11.65 13.03
CA LEU A 207 -11.75 -12.61 13.40
C LEU A 207 -12.59 -13.08 12.20
N LEU A 208 -12.70 -12.24 11.18
CA LEU A 208 -13.55 -12.49 10.02
C LEU A 208 -12.79 -13.12 8.85
N ALA A 209 -11.51 -12.87 8.71
CA ALA A 209 -10.68 -13.50 7.71
C ALA A 209 -10.39 -14.98 8.07
N GLU A 210 -9.98 -15.75 7.10
CA GLU A 210 -9.57 -17.14 7.31
C GLU A 210 -8.25 -17.21 8.07
N SER A 211 -7.31 -16.37 7.69
CA SER A 211 -6.02 -16.21 8.34
C SER A 211 -5.44 -14.82 8.07
N MET A 212 -4.47 -14.45 8.87
CA MET A 212 -3.68 -13.23 8.70
C MET A 212 -2.26 -13.59 8.25
N THR A 213 -1.61 -12.65 7.60
CA THR A 213 -0.21 -12.76 7.14
C THR A 213 0.48 -11.42 7.32
N SER A 214 1.76 -11.35 7.05
CA SER A 214 2.54 -10.10 7.02
C SER A 214 3.07 -9.80 5.62
N LEU A 215 3.43 -8.55 5.37
CA LEU A 215 4.03 -8.16 4.08
C LEU A 215 5.30 -8.97 3.78
N VAL A 216 6.12 -9.26 4.79
CA VAL A 216 7.40 -9.96 4.60
C VAL A 216 7.21 -11.43 4.24
N GLU A 217 6.15 -12.08 4.72
CA GLU A 217 5.82 -13.46 4.34
C GLU A 217 5.42 -13.61 2.87
N LEU A 218 4.94 -12.53 2.25
CA LEU A 218 4.57 -12.51 0.83
C LEU A 218 5.76 -12.24 -0.10
N LEU A 219 6.91 -11.85 0.44
CA LEU A 219 8.11 -11.61 -0.37
C LEU A 219 8.73 -12.95 -0.79
N PRO A 220 9.28 -13.06 -2.02
CA PRO A 220 9.97 -14.26 -2.48
C PRO A 220 11.13 -14.65 -1.58
N ALA A 221 11.41 -15.95 -1.46
CA ALA A 221 12.59 -16.45 -0.77
C ALA A 221 13.87 -15.84 -1.37
N GLY A 222 14.83 -15.48 -0.51
CA GLY A 222 16.04 -14.79 -0.90
C GLY A 222 15.88 -13.27 -1.08
N SER A 223 14.71 -12.70 -0.79
CA SER A 223 14.53 -11.25 -0.70
C SER A 223 15.38 -10.65 0.41
N LEU A 224 15.66 -9.36 0.32
CA LEU A 224 16.39 -8.61 1.34
C LEU A 224 15.46 -7.56 1.96
N THR A 225 15.23 -7.66 3.26
CA THR A 225 14.59 -6.61 4.05
C THR A 225 15.66 -5.66 4.57
N LEU A 226 15.57 -4.40 4.15
CA LEU A 226 16.53 -3.36 4.51
C LEU A 226 15.85 -2.28 5.37
N LEU A 227 16.33 -2.12 6.60
CA LEU A 227 15.92 -1.03 7.48
C LEU A 227 16.83 0.18 7.28
N VAL A 228 16.25 1.31 6.92
CA VAL A 228 16.96 2.58 6.79
C VAL A 228 16.71 3.41 8.04
N GLU A 229 17.77 3.74 8.78
CA GLU A 229 17.73 4.39 10.08
C GLU A 229 16.96 3.55 11.13
N PRO A 230 17.46 2.37 11.50
CA PRO A 230 16.76 1.40 12.36
C PRO A 230 16.36 1.98 13.71
N GLU A 231 17.13 2.92 14.28
CA GLU A 231 16.83 3.58 15.54
C GLU A 231 15.51 4.41 15.43
N ARG A 232 15.35 5.13 14.32
CA ARG A 232 14.11 5.89 14.06
C ARG A 232 12.92 4.97 13.78
N ILE A 233 13.18 3.83 13.12
CA ILE A 233 12.15 2.82 12.86
C ILE A 233 11.66 2.23 14.18
N ARG A 234 12.58 1.86 15.10
CA ARG A 234 12.22 1.35 16.44
C ARG A 234 11.41 2.35 17.23
N GLY A 235 11.94 3.58 17.39
CA GLY A 235 11.19 4.63 18.09
C GLY A 235 9.79 4.87 17.50
N ARG A 236 9.66 4.85 16.16
CA ARG A 236 8.35 4.98 15.52
C ARG A 236 7.45 3.77 15.72
N ALA A 237 8.00 2.56 15.77
CA ALA A 237 7.24 1.34 16.09
C ALA A 237 6.70 1.37 17.53
N ASP A 238 7.55 1.75 18.48
CA ASP A 238 7.17 1.88 19.88
C ASP A 238 6.10 2.96 20.10
N ASP A 239 6.24 4.12 19.43
CA ASP A 239 5.21 5.17 19.41
C ASP A 239 3.88 4.67 18.84
N LEU A 240 3.91 3.85 17.79
CA LEU A 240 2.69 3.28 17.20
C LEU A 240 1.99 2.34 18.17
N LEU A 241 2.72 1.46 18.84
CA LEU A 241 2.18 0.53 19.83
C LEU A 241 1.60 1.29 21.03
N ALA A 242 2.33 2.26 21.57
CA ALA A 242 1.86 3.10 22.67
C ALA A 242 0.61 3.91 22.28
N THR A 243 0.63 4.55 21.10
CA THR A 243 -0.51 5.31 20.59
C THR A 243 -1.73 4.43 20.40
N ASN A 244 -1.56 3.23 19.84
CA ASN A 244 -2.64 2.26 19.65
C ASN A 244 -3.27 1.87 20.99
N GLU A 245 -2.46 1.60 22.01
CA GLU A 245 -2.92 1.26 23.36
C GLU A 245 -3.65 2.43 24.03
N GLU A 246 -3.09 3.67 23.94
CA GLU A 246 -3.74 4.87 24.49
C GLU A 246 -5.11 5.14 23.88
N PHE A 247 -5.23 5.03 22.55
CA PHE A 247 -6.50 5.19 21.86
C PHE A 247 -7.51 4.11 22.24
N LEU A 248 -7.07 2.86 22.37
CA LEU A 248 -7.92 1.76 22.80
C LEU A 248 -8.44 1.99 24.22
N GLN A 249 -7.58 2.40 25.16
CA GLN A 249 -7.95 2.74 26.53
C GLN A 249 -8.91 3.93 26.59
N ALA A 250 -8.65 4.99 25.81
CA ALA A 250 -9.53 6.15 25.73
C ALA A 250 -10.91 5.79 25.16
N ALA A 251 -10.96 4.91 24.15
CA ALA A 251 -12.20 4.43 23.56
C ALA A 251 -13.02 3.59 24.57
N TRP A 252 -12.39 2.74 25.38
CA TRP A 252 -13.03 2.01 26.48
C TRP A 252 -13.55 2.94 27.57
N ALA A 253 -12.77 3.96 27.95
CA ALA A 253 -13.22 4.97 28.91
C ALA A 253 -14.44 5.74 28.38
N GLY A 254 -14.45 6.09 27.09
CA GLY A 254 -15.61 6.71 26.43
C GLY A 254 -16.84 5.81 26.43
N ALA A 255 -16.66 4.52 26.17
CA ALA A 255 -17.74 3.54 26.21
C ALA A 255 -18.39 3.41 27.58
N ALA A 256 -17.62 3.51 28.65
CA ALA A 256 -18.16 3.56 30.03
C ALA A 256 -19.07 4.78 30.30
N HIS A 257 -18.97 5.83 29.46
CA HIS A 257 -19.81 7.05 29.53
C HIS A 257 -20.86 7.10 28.40
N GLY A 258 -21.15 5.98 27.74
CA GLY A 258 -22.21 5.85 26.74
C GLY A 258 -21.77 6.07 25.28
N ALA A 259 -20.48 6.21 24.99
CA ALA A 259 -19.97 6.12 23.63
C ALA A 259 -19.98 4.67 23.13
N GLN A 260 -19.83 4.47 21.83
CA GLN A 260 -19.66 3.11 21.28
C GLN A 260 -18.36 2.49 21.78
N ALA A 261 -18.43 1.23 22.23
CA ALA A 261 -17.23 0.49 22.60
C ALA A 261 -16.29 0.30 21.41
N PRO A 262 -14.97 0.31 21.63
CA PRO A 262 -14.01 -0.03 20.57
C PRO A 262 -14.17 -1.48 20.15
N VAL A 263 -13.72 -1.81 18.96
CA VAL A 263 -13.58 -3.19 18.50
C VAL A 263 -12.26 -3.74 19.05
N ASP A 264 -12.32 -4.41 20.19
CA ASP A 264 -11.15 -5.05 20.79
C ASP A 264 -11.11 -6.52 20.41
N VAL A 265 -10.30 -6.86 19.43
CA VAL A 265 -10.08 -8.21 18.95
C VAL A 265 -9.11 -8.99 19.86
N GLY A 266 -8.32 -8.27 20.66
CA GLY A 266 -7.34 -8.82 21.60
C GLY A 266 -7.92 -9.22 22.96
N GLY A 267 -9.21 -9.00 23.22
CA GLY A 267 -9.88 -9.36 24.46
C GLY A 267 -9.82 -10.84 24.77
N ALA A 268 -9.79 -11.20 26.06
CA ALA A 268 -9.53 -12.55 26.56
C ALA A 268 -10.49 -13.64 26.06
N GLU A 269 -11.69 -13.27 25.63
CA GLU A 269 -12.71 -14.20 25.13
C GLU A 269 -12.52 -14.60 23.65
N ALA A 270 -11.90 -13.72 22.85
CA ALA A 270 -11.56 -14.01 21.46
C ALA A 270 -10.28 -14.85 21.28
N ARG A 271 -9.46 -14.91 22.33
CA ARG A 271 -8.14 -15.62 22.33
C ARG A 271 -8.22 -17.13 22.50
N ALA A 272 -9.36 -17.68 22.86
CA ALA A 272 -9.46 -19.11 23.22
C ALA A 272 -9.23 -20.06 22.03
N ASP A 273 -9.34 -19.58 20.80
CA ASP A 273 -9.18 -20.42 19.59
C ASP A 273 -8.03 -19.99 18.66
N VAL A 274 -7.21 -18.98 19.03
CA VAL A 274 -6.20 -18.44 18.14
C VAL A 274 -4.83 -18.50 18.81
N ASP A 275 -4.05 -19.50 18.43
CA ASP A 275 -2.66 -19.73 18.92
C ASP A 275 -1.64 -18.68 18.41
N ASP A 276 -2.06 -17.68 17.62
CA ASP A 276 -1.15 -16.74 16.97
C ASP A 276 -1.41 -15.28 17.40
N GLN A 277 -0.35 -14.62 17.92
CA GLN A 277 -0.42 -13.20 18.31
C GLN A 277 -0.68 -12.25 17.15
N ALA A 278 -0.36 -12.64 15.91
CA ALA A 278 -0.72 -11.88 14.71
C ALA A 278 -2.23 -11.79 14.50
N ALA A 279 -2.97 -12.80 14.98
CA ALA A 279 -4.42 -12.83 14.99
C ALA A 279 -5.05 -11.91 16.06
N ALA A 280 -4.28 -11.36 16.99
CA ALA A 280 -4.78 -10.47 18.03
C ALA A 280 -5.06 -9.04 17.58
N GLY A 281 -5.03 -8.73 16.28
CA GLY A 281 -5.47 -7.45 15.71
C GLY A 281 -4.56 -6.25 15.98
N GLY A 282 -3.40 -6.48 16.61
CA GLY A 282 -2.41 -5.45 16.91
C GLY A 282 -1.32 -5.33 15.83
N PHE A 283 -0.50 -4.30 15.94
CA PHE A 283 0.74 -4.21 15.17
C PHE A 283 1.76 -5.26 15.65
N LEU A 284 2.53 -5.81 14.72
CA LEU A 284 3.71 -6.60 15.03
C LEU A 284 4.76 -5.72 15.72
N THR A 285 5.55 -6.33 16.60
CA THR A 285 6.77 -5.69 17.10
C THR A 285 7.89 -5.79 16.07
N THR A 286 8.93 -4.97 16.21
CA THR A 286 10.12 -5.05 15.34
C THR A 286 10.88 -6.38 15.54
N ALA A 287 10.80 -6.99 16.74
CA ALA A 287 11.37 -8.30 17.03
C ALA A 287 10.63 -9.42 16.27
N GLN A 288 9.30 -9.44 16.33
CA GLN A 288 8.48 -10.39 15.57
C GLN A 288 8.68 -10.24 14.06
N LEU A 289 8.75 -9.00 13.56
CA LEU A 289 9.07 -8.76 12.15
C LEU A 289 10.39 -9.38 11.74
N ARG A 290 11.45 -9.20 12.55
CA ARG A 290 12.77 -9.79 12.29
C ARG A 290 12.72 -11.31 12.29
N GLU A 291 12.02 -11.91 13.23
CA GLU A 291 11.82 -13.35 13.31
C GLU A 291 11.15 -13.89 12.05
N GLN A 292 10.03 -13.30 11.62
CA GLN A 292 9.33 -13.68 10.39
C GLN A 292 10.22 -13.56 9.14
N VAL A 293 11.00 -12.49 9.01
CA VAL A 293 11.95 -12.31 7.89
C VAL A 293 12.96 -13.45 7.85
N LEU A 294 13.53 -13.81 8.99
CA LEU A 294 14.54 -14.88 9.07
C LEU A 294 13.93 -16.26 8.85
N GLU A 295 12.75 -16.54 9.39
CA GLU A 295 12.02 -17.79 9.18
C GLU A 295 11.62 -17.96 7.69
N ALA A 296 11.28 -16.88 7.00
CA ALA A 296 11.03 -16.87 5.55
C ALA A 296 12.31 -17.05 4.70
N GLY A 297 13.48 -17.23 5.32
CA GLY A 297 14.76 -17.41 4.60
C GLY A 297 15.24 -16.16 3.87
N GLN A 298 14.85 -14.98 4.36
CA GLN A 298 15.21 -13.69 3.77
C GLN A 298 16.41 -13.07 4.49
N GLY A 299 17.12 -12.19 3.77
CA GLY A 299 18.17 -11.38 4.37
C GLY A 299 17.57 -10.21 5.18
N PHE A 300 18.20 -9.89 6.31
CA PHE A 300 17.80 -8.77 7.15
C PHE A 300 19.00 -7.85 7.38
N TRP A 301 18.95 -6.65 6.81
CA TRP A 301 20.01 -5.66 6.90
C TRP A 301 19.48 -4.35 7.48
N SER A 302 20.38 -3.58 8.06
CA SER A 302 20.08 -2.22 8.51
C SER A 302 21.19 -1.26 8.07
N THR A 303 20.81 -0.02 7.78
CA THR A 303 21.77 1.07 7.50
C THR A 303 21.55 2.19 8.48
N THR A 304 22.60 2.57 9.19
CA THR A 304 22.59 3.70 10.12
C THR A 304 23.73 4.68 9.79
N SER A 305 23.49 5.96 10.04
CA SER A 305 24.52 6.99 10.01
C SER A 305 25.31 7.06 11.32
N LEU A 306 24.84 6.39 12.38
CA LEU A 306 25.50 6.39 13.68
C LEU A 306 26.64 5.38 13.69
N HIS A 307 27.78 5.79 14.24
CA HIS A 307 28.90 4.88 14.51
C HIS A 307 28.60 4.11 15.81
N SER A 308 28.84 2.80 15.83
CA SER A 308 28.64 1.93 17.02
C SER A 308 29.44 2.36 18.25
N ALA A 309 30.32 3.36 18.14
CA ALA A 309 31.08 3.92 19.26
C ALA A 309 30.32 5.02 20.04
N ASP A 310 29.22 5.56 19.49
CA ASP A 310 28.44 6.65 20.09
C ASP A 310 27.17 6.17 20.83
N THR A 311 26.81 4.90 20.71
CA THR A 311 25.64 4.34 21.41
C THR A 311 26.07 3.78 22.75
N GLY A 312 26.14 4.65 23.78
CA GLY A 312 26.44 4.27 25.15
C GLY A 312 25.30 3.56 25.91
N ASP A 313 24.33 3.01 25.22
CA ASP A 313 23.24 2.22 25.81
C ASP A 313 23.54 0.72 25.66
N GLU A 314 24.03 0.16 26.75
CA GLU A 314 24.53 -1.23 26.85
C GLU A 314 23.41 -2.32 26.86
N ALA A 315 22.13 -1.97 26.79
CA ALA A 315 21.08 -2.97 27.05
C ALA A 315 20.49 -3.64 25.80
N ASP A 316 20.46 -2.99 24.62
CA ASP A 316 19.91 -3.56 23.39
C ASP A 316 20.91 -3.67 22.23
N GLY A 317 22.10 -3.15 22.41
CA GLY A 317 23.18 -3.14 21.41
C GLY A 317 23.93 -4.46 21.26
N ALA A 318 23.79 -5.40 22.19
CA ALA A 318 24.59 -6.64 22.22
C ALA A 318 24.23 -7.60 21.07
N GLU A 319 22.97 -7.62 20.60
CA GLU A 319 22.58 -8.47 19.47
C GLU A 319 22.98 -7.90 18.10
N LEU A 320 23.23 -6.59 17.98
CA LEU A 320 23.73 -5.98 16.75
C LEU A 320 25.26 -5.97 16.66
N ALA A 321 25.97 -6.22 17.74
CA ALA A 321 27.43 -6.18 17.78
C ALA A 321 28.12 -7.42 17.16
N GLU A 322 27.40 -8.52 16.94
CA GLU A 322 27.92 -9.74 16.31
C GLU A 322 27.58 -9.83 14.80
N ALA A 323 26.79 -8.91 14.25
CA ALA A 323 26.57 -8.86 12.81
C ALA A 323 27.81 -8.26 12.12
N ASP A 324 28.25 -8.86 11.02
CA ASP A 324 29.31 -8.36 10.12
C ASP A 324 29.01 -6.93 9.67
N ALA A 325 29.46 -5.93 10.44
CA ALA A 325 29.26 -4.55 10.13
C ALA A 325 30.16 -4.12 8.97
N LEU A 326 29.60 -3.98 7.77
CA LEU A 326 30.30 -3.40 6.64
C LEU A 326 30.31 -1.88 6.76
N ARG A 327 31.50 -1.32 6.97
CA ARG A 327 31.69 0.14 6.84
C ARG A 327 31.75 0.50 5.37
N SER A 328 30.69 1.16 4.86
CA SER A 328 30.76 1.76 3.54
C SER A 328 31.60 3.04 3.59
N GLN A 329 32.37 3.31 2.52
CA GLN A 329 33.09 4.56 2.35
C GLN A 329 32.16 5.71 1.88
N LEU A 330 30.88 5.66 2.22
CA LEU A 330 29.92 6.71 1.89
C LEU A 330 30.22 7.94 2.73
N SER A 331 30.36 9.08 2.06
CA SER A 331 30.45 10.38 2.72
C SER A 331 29.06 10.97 2.91
N ALA A 332 28.85 11.72 3.97
CA ALA A 332 27.62 12.48 4.14
C ALA A 332 27.37 13.38 2.91
N PRO A 333 26.10 13.52 2.46
CA PRO A 333 25.80 14.40 1.33
C PRO A 333 26.20 15.83 1.64
N MET A 334 26.92 16.46 0.72
CA MET A 334 27.27 17.88 0.85
C MET A 334 26.08 18.71 0.37
N SER A 335 25.69 19.69 1.18
CA SER A 335 24.71 20.69 0.76
C SER A 335 25.43 21.82 0.06
N PHE A 336 24.99 22.18 -1.14
CA PHE A 336 25.55 23.30 -1.90
C PHE A 336 24.71 24.58 -1.77
N GLY A 337 23.59 24.54 -1.00
CA GLY A 337 22.75 25.70 -0.73
C GLY A 337 22.22 26.44 -1.98
N GLY A 338 22.13 25.75 -3.12
CA GLY A 338 21.73 26.31 -4.41
C GLY A 338 22.94 26.84 -5.24
N ASP A 339 24.15 26.77 -4.74
CA ASP A 339 25.35 27.12 -5.50
C ASP A 339 25.69 26.02 -6.52
N MET A 340 25.22 26.23 -7.75
CA MET A 340 25.42 25.30 -8.85
C MET A 340 26.85 25.25 -9.34
N SER A 341 27.60 26.36 -9.25
CA SER A 341 29.01 26.43 -9.66
C SER A 341 29.88 25.59 -8.74
N ALA A 342 29.66 25.68 -7.42
CA ALA A 342 30.33 24.82 -6.45
C ALA A 342 29.98 23.32 -6.64
N PHE A 343 28.70 23.01 -6.97
CA PHE A 343 28.28 21.67 -7.28
C PHE A 343 29.01 21.10 -8.51
N VAL A 344 29.02 21.84 -9.63
CA VAL A 344 29.68 21.40 -10.87
C VAL A 344 31.19 21.26 -10.67
N ALA A 345 31.82 22.20 -9.99
CA ALA A 345 33.26 22.14 -9.66
C ALA A 345 33.59 20.87 -8.85
N ARG A 346 32.72 20.50 -7.89
CA ARG A 346 32.90 19.29 -7.10
C ARG A 346 32.78 18.02 -7.93
N ILE A 347 31.76 17.95 -8.84
CA ILE A 347 31.59 16.82 -9.75
C ILE A 347 32.84 16.70 -10.65
N ARG A 348 33.32 17.80 -11.23
CA ARG A 348 34.53 17.80 -12.06
C ARG A 348 35.75 17.25 -11.30
N ALA A 349 35.99 17.73 -10.09
CA ALA A 349 37.10 17.23 -9.28
C ALA A 349 37.02 15.72 -9.02
N ARG A 350 35.83 15.21 -8.83
CA ARG A 350 35.63 13.76 -8.65
C ARG A 350 35.84 12.96 -9.94
N LEU A 351 35.40 13.52 -11.08
CA LEU A 351 35.65 12.89 -12.39
C LEU A 351 37.15 12.88 -12.71
N ASP A 352 37.87 13.94 -12.39
CA ASP A 352 39.33 14.04 -12.54
C ASP A 352 40.08 13.02 -11.67
N ASP A 353 39.52 12.71 -10.48
CA ASP A 353 39.99 11.64 -9.58
C ASP A 353 39.59 10.20 -10.07
N GLY A 354 38.96 10.09 -11.23
CA GLY A 354 38.53 8.80 -11.81
C GLY A 354 37.21 8.26 -11.29
N TRP A 355 36.41 9.08 -10.60
CA TRP A 355 35.07 8.67 -10.14
C TRP A 355 34.05 8.74 -11.27
N CYS A 356 33.01 7.89 -11.18
CA CYS A 356 31.80 8.04 -11.97
C CYS A 356 30.75 8.80 -11.13
N ALA A 357 30.12 9.80 -11.73
CA ALA A 357 29.08 10.59 -11.09
C ALA A 357 27.71 10.27 -11.70
N LEU A 358 26.75 9.86 -10.87
CA LEU A 358 25.35 9.69 -11.25
C LEU A 358 24.52 10.74 -10.52
N VAL A 359 23.80 11.56 -11.27
CA VAL A 359 22.94 12.60 -10.71
C VAL A 359 21.48 12.25 -11.05
N LEU A 360 20.67 12.10 -10.01
CA LEU A 360 19.24 11.81 -10.13
C LEU A 360 18.44 13.12 -10.00
N THR A 361 17.42 13.29 -10.85
CA THR A 361 16.56 14.47 -10.87
C THR A 361 15.09 14.05 -10.90
N ASP A 362 14.19 14.91 -10.39
CA ASP A 362 12.75 14.64 -10.28
C ASP A 362 12.01 14.70 -11.62
N GLY A 363 12.69 14.93 -12.75
CA GLY A 363 12.03 14.96 -14.04
C GLY A 363 12.93 15.30 -15.21
N PRO A 364 12.46 15.09 -16.46
CA PRO A 364 13.27 15.26 -17.67
C PRO A 364 13.65 16.72 -17.94
N GLY A 365 12.85 17.68 -17.47
CA GLY A 365 13.17 19.11 -17.56
C GLY A 365 14.38 19.49 -16.71
N SER A 366 14.40 19.03 -15.45
CA SER A 366 15.52 19.24 -14.54
C SER A 366 16.79 18.56 -15.01
N ALA A 367 16.67 17.34 -15.56
CA ALA A 367 17.81 16.62 -16.13
C ALA A 367 18.43 17.37 -17.32
N ARG A 368 17.62 17.89 -18.23
CA ARG A 368 18.08 18.67 -19.38
C ARG A 368 18.81 19.94 -18.94
N ARG A 369 18.20 20.72 -18.04
CA ARG A 369 18.79 21.95 -17.54
C ARG A 369 20.13 21.69 -16.83
N LEU A 370 20.22 20.61 -16.08
CA LEU A 370 21.45 20.24 -15.41
C LEU A 370 22.54 19.80 -16.40
N ALA A 371 22.17 19.06 -17.45
CA ALA A 371 23.10 18.69 -18.51
C ALA A 371 23.63 19.91 -19.29
N GLU A 372 22.80 20.94 -19.53
CA GLU A 372 23.21 22.21 -20.12
C GLU A 372 24.23 22.91 -19.23
N LEU A 373 23.98 23.03 -17.93
CA LEU A 373 24.89 23.61 -16.95
C LEU A 373 26.24 22.86 -16.90
N PHE A 374 26.20 21.53 -16.92
CA PHE A 374 27.43 20.73 -17.00
C PHE A 374 28.21 21.02 -18.28
N SER A 375 27.52 21.14 -19.42
CA SER A 375 28.13 21.41 -20.72
C SER A 375 28.78 22.82 -20.76
N GLU A 376 28.10 23.82 -20.20
CA GLU A 376 28.63 25.19 -20.07
C GLU A 376 29.95 25.23 -19.27
N GLU A 377 30.03 24.36 -18.28
CA GLU A 377 31.21 24.23 -17.41
C GLU A 377 32.22 23.17 -17.95
N GLY A 378 32.02 22.66 -19.17
CA GLY A 378 32.95 21.73 -19.81
C GLY A 378 32.90 20.27 -19.26
N VAL A 379 31.82 19.90 -18.61
CA VAL A 379 31.59 18.52 -18.15
C VAL A 379 30.58 17.86 -19.08
N THR A 380 30.96 16.75 -19.72
CA THR A 380 30.07 15.98 -20.59
C THR A 380 29.19 15.06 -19.76
N ALA A 381 27.87 15.23 -19.84
CA ALA A 381 26.90 14.40 -19.16
C ALA A 381 25.97 13.70 -20.18
N ALA A 382 25.74 12.42 -19.98
CA ALA A 382 24.71 11.66 -20.71
C ALA A 382 23.41 11.67 -19.89
N THR A 383 22.29 11.94 -20.54
CA THR A 383 20.96 11.88 -19.91
C THR A 383 20.25 10.60 -20.30
N PHE A 384 19.65 9.92 -19.30
CA PHE A 384 18.88 8.71 -19.47
C PHE A 384 17.49 8.92 -18.88
N SER A 385 16.46 8.46 -19.59
CA SER A 385 15.11 8.34 -19.05
C SER A 385 14.87 6.90 -18.65
N GLY A 386 14.76 6.60 -17.36
CA GLY A 386 14.60 5.24 -16.82
C GLY A 386 15.76 4.81 -15.92
N ALA A 387 15.81 3.54 -15.55
CA ALA A 387 16.90 3.00 -14.73
C ALA A 387 18.25 3.17 -15.45
N ALA A 388 19.28 3.59 -14.71
CA ALA A 388 20.63 3.69 -15.25
C ALA A 388 21.08 2.35 -15.86
N PRO A 389 21.80 2.37 -16.97
CA PRO A 389 22.41 1.13 -17.51
C PRO A 389 23.35 0.53 -16.47
N ALA A 390 23.37 -0.81 -16.42
CA ALA A 390 24.19 -1.59 -15.49
C ALA A 390 25.67 -1.41 -15.76
#